data_446e06cde3e6da1bf901a802a956ddcd
#
_entry.id   446e06cde3e6da1bf901a802a956ddcd
#
_cell.length_a   1.000
_cell.length_b   1.000
_cell.length_c   1.000
_cell.angle_alpha   90.00
_cell.angle_beta   90.00
_cell.angle_gamma   90.00
#
_symmetry.space_group_name_H-M   'P 1'
#
loop_
_entity.id
_entity.type
_entity.pdbx_description
1 polymer ?
#
loop_
_entity_poly.entity_id
_entity_poly.type
_entity_poly.pdbx_seq_one_letter_code
_entity_poly.pdbx_strand_id
1 'polypeptide(L)'
;MLNHITIMGRLTRDPELRRTGSGIAVASFTLAVDRDFSPKDGGERETDFIDCVAWRQTGEFVSKYFTKGRMAVVSGRLQIRNWNDKDGNKRRSAEVVADNVYFGDSKREDQVGGSFGGNAYGGSYGGGYGAPAPAAGGFGGYAAPSSPSASDFAMLDDDDAQLPF
;
A
#
# COMPACT_ATOMS: atom_id res chain seq x y z
N MET A 1 3.05 -13.84 -27.35
CA MET A 1 2.01 -12.83 -27.01
C MET A 1 2.12 -12.50 -25.55
N LEU A 2 2.02 -11.21 -25.19
CA LEU A 2 2.06 -10.76 -23.79
C LEU A 2 0.68 -10.21 -23.39
N ASN A 3 0.14 -10.67 -22.26
CA ASN A 3 -1.06 -10.14 -21.63
C ASN A 3 -0.78 -10.10 -20.12
N HIS A 4 -0.25 -8.98 -19.67
CA HIS A 4 0.09 -8.75 -18.28
C HIS A 4 -0.38 -7.35 -17.88
N ILE A 5 -1.00 -7.27 -16.71
CA ILE A 5 -1.50 -6.03 -16.13
C ILE A 5 -1.13 -5.99 -14.65
N THR A 6 -0.70 -4.83 -14.19
CA THR A 6 -0.51 -4.56 -12.77
C THR A 6 -1.27 -3.30 -12.41
N ILE A 7 -2.14 -3.38 -11.43
CA ILE A 7 -2.96 -2.28 -10.96
C ILE A 7 -2.88 -2.16 -9.44
N MET A 8 -2.97 -0.93 -8.95
CA MET A 8 -3.05 -0.64 -7.53
C MET A 8 -4.29 0.19 -7.25
N GLY A 9 -5.07 -0.22 -6.25
CA GLY A 9 -6.30 0.46 -5.89
C GLY A 9 -6.85 -0.01 -4.54
N ARG A 10 -7.95 0.61 -4.11
CA ARG A 10 -8.62 0.24 -2.87
C ARG A 10 -9.80 -0.69 -3.14
N LEU A 11 -9.96 -1.71 -2.29
CA LEU A 11 -11.14 -2.56 -2.37
C LEU A 11 -12.41 -1.76 -2.07
N THR A 12 -13.38 -1.85 -2.96
CA THR A 12 -14.69 -1.17 -2.80
C THR A 12 -15.62 -1.88 -1.81
N ARG A 13 -15.43 -3.19 -1.64
CA ARG A 13 -16.17 -4.10 -0.74
C ARG A 13 -15.27 -5.23 -0.30
N ASP A 14 -15.72 -5.98 0.69
CA ASP A 14 -15.03 -7.20 1.11
C ASP A 14 -15.03 -8.22 -0.03
N PRO A 15 -13.92 -8.97 -0.22
CA PRO A 15 -13.84 -10.02 -1.23
C PRO A 15 -14.87 -11.12 -0.99
N GLU A 16 -15.59 -11.50 -2.04
CA GLU A 16 -16.55 -12.58 -1.98
C GLU A 16 -15.91 -13.90 -2.39
N LEU A 17 -15.71 -14.79 -1.42
CA LEU A 17 -15.17 -16.14 -1.67
C LEU A 17 -16.32 -17.10 -2.00
N ARG A 18 -16.21 -17.77 -3.13
CA ARG A 18 -17.11 -18.84 -3.57
C ARG A 18 -16.29 -20.09 -3.89
N ARG A 19 -16.96 -21.23 -3.92
CA ARG A 19 -16.39 -22.47 -4.44
C ARG A 19 -17.16 -22.91 -5.68
N THR A 20 -16.42 -23.31 -6.69
CA THR A 20 -17.01 -23.91 -7.90
C THR A 20 -17.60 -25.27 -7.58
N GLY A 21 -18.40 -25.85 -8.49
CA GLY A 21 -18.93 -27.21 -8.35
C GLY A 21 -17.85 -28.28 -8.18
N SER A 22 -16.61 -27.99 -8.62
CA SER A 22 -15.41 -28.83 -8.42
C SER A 22 -14.65 -28.53 -7.13
N GLY A 23 -15.19 -27.65 -6.25
CA GLY A 23 -14.57 -27.31 -4.97
C GLY A 23 -13.44 -26.27 -5.03
N ILE A 24 -13.13 -25.71 -6.20
CA ILE A 24 -12.07 -24.73 -6.37
C ILE A 24 -12.51 -23.38 -5.79
N ALA A 25 -11.68 -22.78 -4.94
CA ALA A 25 -11.92 -21.47 -4.36
C ALA A 25 -11.73 -20.37 -5.42
N VAL A 26 -12.66 -19.42 -5.44
CA VAL A 26 -12.66 -18.23 -6.31
C VAL A 26 -13.09 -17.04 -5.47
N ALA A 27 -12.26 -16.00 -5.40
CA ALA A 27 -12.60 -14.74 -4.76
C ALA A 27 -12.84 -13.67 -5.82
N SER A 28 -13.96 -12.96 -5.71
CA SER A 28 -14.31 -11.82 -6.56
C SER A 28 -14.26 -10.55 -5.74
N PHE A 29 -13.61 -9.52 -6.24
CA PHE A 29 -13.51 -8.20 -5.61
C PHE A 29 -13.36 -7.12 -6.66
N THR A 30 -13.62 -5.87 -6.29
CA THR A 30 -13.53 -4.71 -7.19
C THR A 30 -12.55 -3.71 -6.60
N LEU A 31 -11.62 -3.22 -7.40
CA LEU A 31 -10.68 -2.16 -7.03
C LEU A 31 -11.17 -0.81 -7.56
N ALA A 32 -11.13 0.21 -6.71
CA ALA A 32 -11.20 1.60 -7.11
C ALA A 32 -9.78 2.08 -7.39
N VAL A 33 -9.52 2.44 -8.64
CA VAL A 33 -8.22 2.89 -9.14
C VAL A 33 -8.38 4.32 -9.64
N ASP A 34 -7.72 5.25 -8.99
CA ASP A 34 -7.74 6.65 -9.38
C ASP A 34 -6.85 6.85 -10.61
N ARG A 35 -7.33 7.63 -11.58
CA ARG A 35 -6.54 7.99 -12.75
C ARG A 35 -5.42 8.94 -12.37
N ASP A 36 -4.25 8.78 -12.98
CA ASP A 36 -3.06 9.60 -12.69
C ASP A 36 -3.26 11.08 -13.05
N PHE A 37 -4.11 11.36 -14.03
CA PHE A 37 -4.36 12.72 -14.48
C PHE A 37 -5.63 13.30 -13.87
N SER A 38 -5.47 14.45 -13.21
CA SER A 38 -6.61 15.30 -12.83
C SER A 38 -7.00 16.18 -14.03
N PRO A 39 -8.29 16.49 -14.22
CA PRO A 39 -8.72 17.47 -15.20
C PRO A 39 -8.03 18.82 -14.98
N LYS A 40 -7.62 19.50 -16.06
CA LYS A 40 -6.93 20.81 -15.99
C LYS A 40 -7.77 21.90 -15.33
N ASP A 41 -9.07 21.73 -15.28
CA ASP A 41 -10.04 22.69 -14.72
C ASP A 41 -10.29 22.54 -13.22
N GLY A 42 -9.44 21.83 -12.48
CA GLY A 42 -9.59 21.63 -11.04
C GLY A 42 -10.73 20.69 -10.63
N GLY A 43 -11.24 19.89 -11.58
CA GLY A 43 -12.25 18.86 -11.33
C GLY A 43 -11.73 17.72 -10.44
N GLU A 44 -12.66 16.95 -9.88
CA GLU A 44 -12.32 15.75 -9.12
C GLU A 44 -11.64 14.71 -10.03
N ARG A 45 -10.74 13.92 -9.43
CA ARG A 45 -10.11 12.78 -10.14
C ARG A 45 -11.16 11.73 -10.47
N GLU A 46 -11.12 11.25 -11.71
CA GLU A 46 -11.94 10.12 -12.09
C GLU A 46 -11.36 8.82 -11.52
N THR A 47 -12.24 7.96 -11.03
CA THR A 47 -11.90 6.65 -10.47
C THR A 47 -12.50 5.56 -11.33
N ASP A 48 -11.67 4.63 -11.78
CA ASP A 48 -12.09 3.44 -12.51
C ASP A 48 -12.35 2.29 -11.52
N PHE A 49 -13.48 1.61 -11.71
CA PHE A 49 -13.84 0.43 -10.92
C PHE A 49 -13.51 -0.83 -11.74
N ILE A 50 -12.50 -1.57 -11.28
CA ILE A 50 -11.95 -2.71 -12.00
C ILE A 50 -12.29 -3.99 -11.26
N ASP A 51 -13.05 -4.88 -11.92
CA ASP A 51 -13.37 -6.19 -11.37
C ASP A 51 -12.18 -7.14 -11.45
N CYS A 52 -11.89 -7.79 -10.34
CA CYS A 52 -10.79 -8.72 -10.18
C CYS A 52 -11.30 -10.08 -9.70
N VAL A 53 -10.68 -11.14 -10.19
CA VAL A 53 -10.98 -12.53 -9.82
C VAL A 53 -9.69 -13.24 -9.47
N ALA A 54 -9.62 -13.80 -8.25
CA ALA A 54 -8.48 -14.58 -7.79
C ALA A 54 -8.88 -16.04 -7.57
N TRP A 55 -8.08 -16.98 -8.06
CA TRP A 55 -8.36 -18.41 -8.03
C TRP A 55 -7.52 -19.14 -6.98
N ARG A 56 -8.06 -20.24 -6.46
CA ARG A 56 -7.35 -21.18 -5.58
C ARG A 56 -6.74 -20.46 -4.36
N GLN A 57 -5.46 -20.68 -4.09
CA GLN A 57 -4.74 -20.10 -2.95
C GLN A 57 -4.75 -18.57 -2.94
N THR A 58 -4.60 -17.93 -4.11
CA THR A 58 -4.67 -16.47 -4.22
C THR A 58 -6.06 -15.95 -3.81
N GLY A 59 -7.12 -16.67 -4.21
CA GLY A 59 -8.50 -16.33 -3.80
C GLY A 59 -8.73 -16.48 -2.29
N GLU A 60 -8.25 -17.56 -1.69
CA GLU A 60 -8.32 -17.79 -0.25
C GLU A 60 -7.52 -16.75 0.53
N PHE A 61 -6.32 -16.39 0.02
CA PHE A 61 -5.48 -15.35 0.60
C PHE A 61 -6.18 -13.99 0.60
N VAL A 62 -6.73 -13.57 -0.55
CA VAL A 62 -7.43 -12.29 -0.68
C VAL A 62 -8.63 -12.23 0.25
N SER A 63 -9.45 -13.26 0.27
CA SER A 63 -10.64 -13.34 1.13
C SER A 63 -10.29 -13.29 2.63
N LYS A 64 -9.14 -13.82 3.03
CA LYS A 64 -8.72 -13.88 4.43
C LYS A 64 -8.09 -12.58 4.93
N TYR A 65 -7.33 -11.89 4.08
CA TYR A 65 -6.46 -10.80 4.52
C TYR A 65 -6.85 -9.42 4.01
N PHE A 66 -7.76 -9.33 3.04
CA PHE A 66 -8.21 -8.06 2.48
C PHE A 66 -9.65 -7.77 2.88
N THR A 67 -9.90 -6.51 3.18
CA THR A 67 -11.22 -5.98 3.53
C THR A 67 -11.50 -4.72 2.75
N LYS A 68 -12.75 -4.26 2.73
CA LYS A 68 -13.17 -2.99 2.13
C LYS A 68 -12.24 -1.84 2.53
N GLY A 69 -11.84 -1.03 1.56
CA GLY A 69 -11.00 0.16 1.76
C GLY A 69 -9.50 -0.12 1.81
N ARG A 70 -9.08 -1.39 1.94
CA ARG A 70 -7.66 -1.74 1.96
C ARG A 70 -7.02 -1.55 0.59
N MET A 71 -5.78 -1.04 0.58
CA MET A 71 -5.00 -0.89 -0.64
C MET A 71 -4.41 -2.25 -1.05
N ALA A 72 -4.60 -2.60 -2.32
CA ALA A 72 -4.06 -3.82 -2.90
C ALA A 72 -3.32 -3.51 -4.20
N VAL A 73 -2.23 -4.23 -4.45
CA VAL A 73 -1.55 -4.31 -5.74
C VAL A 73 -1.86 -5.67 -6.34
N VAL A 74 -2.51 -5.66 -7.49
CA VAL A 74 -2.91 -6.87 -8.23
C VAL A 74 -2.07 -6.99 -9.48
N SER A 75 -1.40 -8.12 -9.64
CA SER A 75 -0.66 -8.50 -10.83
C SER A 75 -1.32 -9.72 -11.46
N GLY A 76 -1.57 -9.67 -12.75
CA GLY A 76 -2.28 -10.74 -13.46
C GLY A 76 -2.46 -10.45 -14.94
N ARG A 77 -3.56 -10.93 -15.51
CA ARG A 77 -3.90 -10.74 -16.92
C ARG A 77 -5.31 -10.20 -17.09
N LEU A 78 -5.52 -9.40 -18.13
CA LEU A 78 -6.86 -8.96 -18.53
C LEU A 78 -7.59 -10.10 -19.25
N GLN A 79 -8.82 -10.36 -18.85
CA GLN A 79 -9.71 -11.31 -19.49
C GLN A 79 -11.03 -10.66 -19.87
N ILE A 80 -11.47 -10.86 -21.10
CA ILE A 80 -12.79 -10.43 -21.56
C ILE A 80 -13.71 -11.63 -21.54
N ARG A 81 -14.79 -11.52 -20.80
CA ARG A 81 -15.86 -12.52 -20.72
C ARG A 81 -17.08 -12.05 -21.48
N ASN A 82 -17.55 -12.85 -22.42
CA ASN A 82 -18.80 -12.62 -23.11
C ASN A 82 -19.91 -13.37 -22.39
N TRP A 83 -21.03 -12.74 -22.16
CA TRP A 83 -22.21 -13.36 -21.53
C TRP A 83 -23.48 -12.75 -22.12
N ASN A 84 -24.60 -13.47 -21.99
CA ASN A 84 -25.90 -12.98 -22.44
C ASN A 84 -26.69 -12.51 -21.21
N ASP A 85 -27.31 -11.34 -21.30
CA ASP A 85 -28.22 -10.87 -20.26
C ASP A 85 -29.56 -11.64 -20.34
N LYS A 86 -30.47 -11.33 -19.42
CA LYS A 86 -31.79 -12.00 -19.35
C LYS A 86 -32.66 -11.73 -20.59
N ASP A 87 -32.35 -10.65 -21.32
CA ASP A 87 -33.06 -10.25 -22.53
C ASP A 87 -32.41 -10.83 -23.79
N GLY A 88 -31.38 -11.67 -23.64
CA GLY A 88 -30.68 -12.31 -24.76
C GLY A 88 -29.60 -11.44 -25.41
N ASN A 89 -29.35 -10.24 -24.91
CA ASN A 89 -28.33 -9.35 -25.48
C ASN A 89 -26.93 -9.82 -25.08
N LYS A 90 -26.00 -9.76 -26.04
CA LYS A 90 -24.59 -10.06 -25.80
C LYS A 90 -23.94 -8.91 -25.04
N ARG A 91 -23.37 -9.24 -23.89
CA ARG A 91 -22.61 -8.33 -23.03
C ARG A 91 -21.15 -8.77 -22.92
N ARG A 92 -20.29 -7.81 -22.62
CA ARG A 92 -18.88 -8.04 -22.36
C ARG A 92 -18.54 -7.50 -20.98
N SER A 93 -17.83 -8.28 -20.17
CA SER A 93 -17.23 -7.86 -18.93
C SER A 93 -15.71 -7.99 -19.05
N ALA A 94 -15.00 -6.92 -18.73
CA ALA A 94 -13.55 -6.94 -18.59
C ALA A 94 -13.25 -7.25 -17.12
N GLU A 95 -12.43 -8.24 -16.86
CA GLU A 95 -12.00 -8.61 -15.51
C GLU A 95 -10.51 -8.91 -15.47
N VAL A 96 -9.85 -8.60 -14.37
CA VAL A 96 -8.44 -8.94 -14.15
C VAL A 96 -8.39 -10.26 -13.39
N VAL A 97 -7.82 -11.27 -14.03
CA VAL A 97 -7.52 -12.55 -13.37
C VAL A 97 -6.20 -12.39 -12.65
N ALA A 98 -6.28 -12.31 -11.32
CA ALA A 98 -5.14 -12.08 -10.46
C ALA A 98 -4.29 -13.35 -10.30
N ASP A 99 -3.02 -13.26 -10.65
CA ASP A 99 -2.02 -14.28 -10.37
C ASP A 99 -1.41 -14.05 -8.99
N ASN A 100 -1.11 -12.79 -8.64
CA ASN A 100 -0.59 -12.38 -7.34
C ASN A 100 -1.31 -11.14 -6.83
N VAL A 101 -1.46 -11.06 -5.49
CA VAL A 101 -2.03 -9.89 -4.81
C VAL A 101 -1.14 -9.53 -3.62
N TYR A 102 -0.75 -8.25 -3.53
CA TYR A 102 0.12 -7.73 -2.49
C TYR A 102 -0.58 -6.62 -1.73
N PHE A 103 -0.17 -6.39 -0.49
CA PHE A 103 -0.62 -5.23 0.28
C PHE A 103 0.03 -3.97 -0.28
N GLY A 104 -0.78 -2.96 -0.59
CA GLY A 104 -0.33 -1.65 -1.07
C GLY A 104 -0.16 -0.63 0.07
N ASP A 105 -0.58 -0.97 1.28
CA ASP A 105 -0.42 -0.16 2.48
C ASP A 105 0.20 -0.97 3.61
N SER A 106 0.88 -0.30 4.53
CA SER A 106 1.25 -0.90 5.81
C SER A 106 -0.03 -1.21 6.60
N LYS A 107 -0.02 -2.30 7.36
CA LYS A 107 -1.08 -2.61 8.31
C LYS A 107 -1.23 -1.40 9.24
N ARG A 108 -2.33 -0.66 9.14
CA ARG A 108 -2.71 0.23 10.23
C ARG A 108 -3.00 -0.71 11.39
N GLU A 109 -2.14 -0.67 12.40
CA GLU A 109 -2.57 -1.11 13.71
C GLU A 109 -3.74 -0.20 14.06
N ASP A 110 -4.93 -0.78 14.14
CA ASP A 110 -6.06 -0.11 14.75
C ASP A 110 -5.56 0.33 16.10
N GLN A 111 -5.30 1.63 16.25
CA GLN A 111 -5.03 2.22 17.54
C GLN A 111 -6.28 1.98 18.38
N VAL A 112 -6.29 0.86 19.07
CA VAL A 112 -7.07 0.70 20.28
C VAL A 112 -6.65 1.88 21.14
N GLY A 113 -7.61 2.82 21.32
CA GLY A 113 -7.40 4.08 21.99
C GLY A 113 -6.65 3.95 23.30
N GLY A 114 -5.36 4.17 23.23
CA GLY A 114 -4.53 4.52 24.37
C GLY A 114 -4.48 6.03 24.42
N SER A 115 -5.46 6.64 25.07
CA SER A 115 -5.39 8.01 25.55
C SER A 115 -4.21 8.09 26.51
N PHE A 116 -3.03 8.41 26.02
CA PHE A 116 -1.99 8.96 26.87
C PHE A 116 -2.42 10.39 27.20
N GLY A 117 -3.09 10.50 28.35
CA GLY A 117 -3.36 11.77 29.00
C GLY A 117 -2.07 12.55 29.14
N GLY A 118 -1.96 13.63 28.37
CA GLY A 118 -0.97 14.66 28.59
C GLY A 118 -1.17 15.26 29.96
N ASN A 119 -0.34 14.92 30.90
CA ASN A 119 -0.27 15.57 32.20
C ASN A 119 0.38 16.95 31.99
N ALA A 120 -0.47 17.94 31.73
CA ALA A 120 -0.09 19.34 31.82
C ALA A 120 0.11 19.65 33.31
N TYR A 121 1.31 19.58 33.80
CA TYR A 121 1.69 20.26 35.04
C TYR A 121 2.13 21.69 34.71
N GLY A 122 1.19 22.60 34.77
CA GLY A 122 1.45 23.98 35.04
C GLY A 122 1.69 24.15 36.54
N GLY A 123 2.87 24.61 36.91
CA GLY A 123 3.22 24.93 38.28
C GLY A 123 4.38 25.93 38.27
N SER A 124 4.02 27.20 38.24
CA SER A 124 4.87 28.34 38.58
C SER A 124 5.16 28.32 40.08
N TYR A 125 6.41 28.60 40.48
CA TYR A 125 6.96 29.30 41.66
C TYR A 125 8.47 28.94 41.71
N GLY A 126 9.45 29.81 41.54
CA GLY A 126 9.84 30.87 42.40
C GLY A 126 10.95 30.44 43.36
N GLY A 127 12.19 30.93 43.16
CA GLY A 127 13.11 31.14 44.27
C GLY A 127 14.36 30.25 44.40
N GLY A 128 15.54 30.73 44.02
CA GLY A 128 16.62 30.90 44.99
C GLY A 128 17.72 29.85 45.14
N TYR A 129 18.93 30.27 44.75
CA TYR A 129 20.25 30.00 45.37
C TYR A 129 20.91 28.63 45.37
N GLY A 130 22.14 28.60 44.90
CA GLY A 130 23.23 27.82 45.46
C GLY A 130 23.81 26.71 44.58
N ALA A 131 24.94 27.00 43.95
CA ALA A 131 25.95 25.99 43.59
C ALA A 131 26.60 25.45 44.87
N PRO A 132 27.24 24.28 44.88
CA PRO A 132 28.47 24.02 44.13
C PRO A 132 28.59 22.60 43.55
N ALA A 133 29.50 22.45 42.59
CA ALA A 133 30.08 21.18 42.19
C ALA A 133 31.03 20.65 43.28
N PRO A 134 31.32 19.34 43.34
CA PRO A 134 32.43 18.80 42.58
C PRO A 134 32.41 17.32 42.17
N ALA A 135 33.30 17.02 41.27
CA ALA A 135 34.15 15.82 41.13
C ALA A 135 33.61 14.53 40.53
N ALA A 136 34.05 14.27 39.32
CA ALA A 136 34.88 13.14 38.89
C ALA A 136 34.38 11.70 39.16
N GLY A 137 34.12 11.01 38.07
CA GLY A 137 34.02 9.56 38.01
C GLY A 137 33.81 9.13 36.58
N GLY A 138 34.90 8.86 35.85
CA GLY A 138 34.84 8.40 34.47
C GLY A 138 34.42 6.95 34.36
N PHE A 139 33.65 6.63 33.33
CA PHE A 139 33.62 5.29 32.74
C PHE A 139 33.20 5.40 31.25
N GLY A 140 34.12 4.94 30.40
CA GLY A 140 33.85 4.18 29.19
C GLY A 140 33.08 4.86 28.09
N GLY A 141 33.75 5.52 27.15
CA GLY A 141 33.20 5.97 25.90
C GLY A 141 32.82 4.79 25.01
N TYR A 142 31.53 4.73 24.61
CA TYR A 142 31.16 4.06 23.39
C TYR A 142 31.04 5.12 22.33
N ALA A 143 31.94 5.08 21.35
CA ALA A 143 31.88 5.92 20.19
C ALA A 143 30.61 5.65 19.39
N ALA A 144 29.81 6.67 19.19
CA ALA A 144 28.71 6.62 18.23
C ALA A 144 29.30 6.48 16.81
N PRO A 145 28.70 5.65 15.94
CA PRO A 145 29.13 5.58 14.54
C PRO A 145 28.83 6.93 13.89
N SER A 146 29.90 7.52 13.31
CA SER A 146 29.84 8.75 12.51
C SER A 146 28.95 8.52 11.31
N SER A 147 27.94 9.38 11.12
CA SER A 147 27.13 9.44 9.91
C SER A 147 28.05 9.66 8.70
N PRO A 148 27.89 8.93 7.59
CA PRO A 148 28.67 9.19 6.38
C PRO A 148 28.36 10.61 5.88
N SER A 149 29.41 11.37 5.60
CA SER A 149 29.28 12.72 5.03
C SER A 149 28.81 12.61 3.58
N ALA A 150 28.05 13.61 3.12
CA ALA A 150 27.47 13.68 1.77
C ALA A 150 28.48 13.68 0.61
N SER A 151 29.77 13.49 0.89
CA SER A 151 30.88 13.44 -0.09
C SER A 151 31.22 12.04 -0.58
N ASP A 152 30.56 10.98 -0.07
CA ASP A 152 30.85 9.60 -0.49
C ASP A 152 29.94 9.11 -1.64
N PHE A 153 29.12 9.98 -2.24
CA PHE A 153 28.49 9.66 -3.51
C PHE A 153 29.52 9.89 -4.62
N ALA A 154 30.01 8.79 -5.19
CA ALA A 154 30.83 8.84 -6.38
C ALA A 154 30.06 9.60 -7.47
N MET A 155 30.60 10.71 -7.96
CA MET A 155 30.13 11.34 -9.18
C MET A 155 30.36 10.33 -10.31
N LEU A 156 29.27 9.94 -10.99
CA LEU A 156 29.34 9.19 -12.23
C LEU A 156 30.01 10.12 -13.25
N ASP A 157 31.13 9.69 -13.80
CA ASP A 157 31.81 10.39 -14.87
C ASP A 157 30.90 10.38 -16.12
N ASP A 158 30.83 11.52 -16.82
CA ASP A 158 29.98 11.75 -18.00
C ASP A 158 30.33 10.87 -19.23
N ASP A 159 31.26 9.92 -19.11
CA ASP A 159 31.67 9.02 -20.19
C ASP A 159 30.71 7.84 -20.45
N ASP A 160 29.73 7.58 -19.56
CA ASP A 160 28.76 6.51 -19.74
C ASP A 160 27.50 6.91 -20.55
N ALA A 161 27.50 8.10 -21.17
CA ALA A 161 26.37 8.60 -21.96
C ALA A 161 26.27 8.02 -23.39
N GLN A 162 27.13 7.06 -23.77
CA GLN A 162 27.01 6.36 -25.03
C GLN A 162 26.35 4.98 -24.84
N LEU A 163 25.03 4.97 -24.73
CA LEU A 163 24.24 3.75 -24.87
C LEU A 163 24.17 3.40 -26.36
N PRO A 164 24.60 2.19 -26.79
CA PRO A 164 24.44 1.74 -28.16
C PRO A 164 22.97 1.32 -28.38
N PHE A 165 22.25 2.14 -29.11
CA PHE A 165 20.99 1.75 -29.77
C PHE A 165 21.23 1.67 -31.28
#